data_d81626308a219aa31a638ac291b5467c
#
_entry.id   d81626308a219aa31a638ac291b5467c
#
_cell.length_a   1.000
_cell.length_b   1.000
_cell.length_c   1.000
_cell.angle_alpha   90.00
_cell.angle_beta   90.00
_cell.angle_gamma   90.00
#
_symmetry.space_group_name_H-M   'P 1'
#
loop_
_entity.id
_entity.type
_entity.pdbx_description
1 polymer ?
#
loop_
_entity_poly.entity_id
_entity_poly.type
_entity_poly.pdbx_seq_one_letter_code
_entity_poly.pdbx_strand_id
1 'polypeptide(L)'
;CDRRQRQMCIRDSSVLVLYCLSKADTSYKLCFNKLAIDKEYMLQIFQVGIPAGIQSTVINISNAMLQSSVNSFGSIAMAGYTAANNILGFLYVSVNSITQACMSFTSQNYAVGKQKRMDRVLIDCLFLTTAVALVMGSASYIFGTQILGIYTSNSEVIKSGLEIISITTIPYFLCGIMDLFPGALRGMGYSTVPMICLLYTSPSPRDRSLS
;
A
#
# COMPACT_ATOMS: atom_id res chain seq x y z
N CYS A 1 18.75 -7.87 5.83
CA CYS A 1 18.98 -8.10 4.40
C CYS A 1 19.82 -6.95 3.86
N ASP A 2 21.06 -7.24 3.47
CA ASP A 2 22.06 -6.25 3.06
C ASP A 2 21.55 -5.47 1.82
N ARG A 3 21.82 -4.15 1.76
CA ARG A 3 21.47 -3.28 0.62
C ARG A 3 21.97 -3.85 -0.70
N ARG A 4 23.11 -4.54 -0.70
CA ARG A 4 23.69 -5.22 -1.89
C ARG A 4 22.80 -6.37 -2.37
N GLN A 5 22.28 -7.22 -1.47
CA GLN A 5 21.39 -8.32 -1.85
C GLN A 5 20.08 -7.80 -2.46
N ARG A 6 19.50 -6.73 -1.91
CA ARG A 6 18.30 -6.12 -2.47
C ARG A 6 18.51 -5.55 -3.87
N GLN A 7 19.66 -4.91 -4.12
CA GLN A 7 20.03 -4.41 -5.44
C GLN A 7 20.30 -5.54 -6.45
N MET A 8 20.89 -6.65 -6.01
CA MET A 8 21.08 -7.83 -6.88
C MET A 8 19.74 -8.44 -7.28
N CYS A 9 18.82 -8.66 -6.34
CA CYS A 9 17.49 -9.18 -6.65
C CYS A 9 16.71 -8.28 -7.63
N ILE A 10 16.79 -6.96 -7.51
CA ILE A 10 16.13 -6.02 -8.43
C ILE A 10 16.76 -6.12 -9.83
N ARG A 11 18.07 -6.21 -9.93
CA ARG A 11 18.77 -6.35 -11.22
C ARG A 11 18.42 -7.67 -11.89
N ASP A 12 18.48 -8.77 -11.16
CA ASP A 12 18.18 -10.11 -11.67
C ASP A 12 16.72 -10.21 -12.13
N SER A 13 15.78 -9.68 -11.35
CA SER A 13 14.38 -9.62 -11.75
C SER A 13 14.16 -8.76 -13.00
N SER A 14 14.84 -7.62 -13.10
CA SER A 14 14.73 -6.73 -14.27
C SER A 14 15.31 -7.40 -15.54
N VAL A 15 16.46 -8.08 -15.43
CA VAL A 15 17.06 -8.81 -16.53
C VAL A 15 16.16 -9.96 -16.97
N LEU A 16 15.59 -10.72 -16.00
CA LEU A 16 14.68 -11.82 -16.30
C LEU A 16 13.43 -11.34 -17.04
N VAL A 17 12.81 -10.24 -16.58
CA VAL A 17 11.63 -9.65 -17.22
C VAL A 17 11.96 -9.18 -18.65
N LEU A 18 13.09 -8.48 -18.84
CA LEU A 18 13.52 -8.05 -20.16
C LEU A 18 13.78 -9.24 -21.09
N TYR A 19 14.41 -10.29 -20.58
CA TYR A 19 14.63 -11.52 -21.34
C TYR A 19 13.30 -12.21 -21.73
N CYS A 20 12.37 -12.34 -20.80
CA CYS A 20 11.05 -12.91 -21.06
C CYS A 20 10.27 -12.09 -22.10
N LEU A 21 10.27 -10.75 -21.97
CA LEU A 21 9.59 -9.86 -22.91
C LEU A 21 10.24 -9.86 -24.31
N SER A 22 11.56 -10.05 -24.41
CA SER A 22 12.24 -10.13 -25.71
C SER A 22 11.98 -11.44 -26.44
N LYS A 23 11.74 -12.54 -25.68
CA LYS A 23 11.44 -13.87 -26.21
C LYS A 23 9.95 -14.19 -26.37
N ALA A 24 9.08 -13.34 -25.87
CA ALA A 24 7.63 -13.56 -25.94
C ALA A 24 7.15 -13.55 -27.41
N ASP A 25 6.48 -14.61 -27.87
CA ASP A 25 5.87 -14.70 -29.21
C ASP A 25 4.43 -14.14 -29.23
N THR A 26 4.20 -13.07 -28.50
CA THR A 26 2.87 -12.46 -28.28
C THR A 26 2.88 -10.98 -28.61
N SER A 27 1.68 -10.39 -28.63
CA SER A 27 1.45 -8.96 -28.97
C SER A 27 2.21 -7.95 -28.09
N TYR A 28 2.80 -8.39 -26.98
CA TYR A 28 3.60 -7.58 -26.06
C TYR A 28 5.12 -7.83 -26.13
N LYS A 29 5.59 -8.38 -27.26
CA LYS A 29 7.03 -8.57 -27.52
C LYS A 29 7.77 -7.23 -27.49
N LEU A 30 8.79 -7.13 -26.66
CA LEU A 30 9.65 -5.95 -26.61
C LEU A 30 10.61 -5.94 -27.83
N CYS A 31 10.36 -5.06 -28.78
CA CYS A 31 11.24 -4.83 -29.93
C CYS A 31 12.10 -3.59 -29.67
N PHE A 32 13.36 -3.76 -29.27
CA PHE A 32 14.26 -2.64 -28.98
C PHE A 32 14.43 -1.66 -30.15
N ASN A 33 14.33 -2.13 -31.39
CA ASN A 33 14.46 -1.29 -32.60
C ASN A 33 13.21 -0.46 -32.91
N LYS A 34 12.08 -0.68 -32.20
CA LYS A 34 10.81 0.04 -32.39
C LYS A 34 10.41 0.83 -31.14
N LEU A 35 11.32 1.02 -30.20
CA LEU A 35 11.10 1.84 -29.01
C LEU A 35 10.99 3.30 -29.44
N ALA A 36 9.78 3.83 -29.46
CA ALA A 36 9.50 5.24 -29.65
C ALA A 36 8.74 5.78 -28.43
N ILE A 37 9.11 6.99 -28.01
CA ILE A 37 8.38 7.70 -26.95
C ILE A 37 7.16 8.36 -27.62
N ASP A 38 5.99 7.82 -27.36
CA ASP A 38 4.75 8.41 -27.78
C ASP A 38 4.28 9.45 -26.74
N LYS A 39 4.07 10.69 -27.21
CA LYS A 39 3.70 11.81 -26.34
C LYS A 39 2.33 11.63 -25.70
N GLU A 40 1.37 10.99 -26.39
CA GLU A 40 0.03 10.77 -25.86
C GLU A 40 0.05 9.80 -24.67
N TYR A 41 0.72 8.65 -24.83
CA TYR A 41 0.87 7.69 -23.74
C TYR A 41 1.68 8.26 -22.58
N MET A 42 2.72 9.05 -22.87
CA MET A 42 3.51 9.72 -21.84
C MET A 42 2.69 10.71 -21.04
N LEU A 43 1.82 11.49 -21.70
CA LEU A 43 0.93 12.43 -21.03
C LEU A 43 -0.07 11.70 -20.11
N GLN A 44 -0.64 10.58 -20.56
CA GLN A 44 -1.54 9.75 -19.75
C GLN A 44 -0.80 9.18 -18.51
N ILE A 45 0.43 8.72 -18.66
CA ILE A 45 1.25 8.24 -17.54
C ILE A 45 1.48 9.37 -16.53
N PHE A 46 1.79 10.59 -16.98
CA PHE A 46 1.98 11.74 -16.08
C PHE A 46 0.67 12.16 -15.39
N GLN A 47 -0.45 12.16 -16.09
CA GLN A 47 -1.76 12.49 -15.51
C GLN A 47 -2.17 11.55 -14.38
N VAL A 48 -1.78 10.28 -14.43
CA VAL A 48 -2.04 9.31 -13.37
C VAL A 48 -0.91 9.28 -12.34
N GLY A 49 0.33 9.34 -12.80
CA GLY A 49 1.52 9.16 -11.96
C GLY A 49 1.81 10.35 -11.04
N ILE A 50 1.71 11.58 -11.52
CA ILE A 50 2.01 12.77 -10.71
C ILE A 50 1.04 12.89 -9.52
N PRO A 51 -0.30 12.83 -9.68
CA PRO A 51 -1.22 12.87 -8.55
C PRO A 51 -1.00 11.73 -7.54
N ALA A 52 -0.75 10.51 -8.03
CA ALA A 52 -0.45 9.37 -7.16
C ALA A 52 0.87 9.55 -6.39
N GLY A 53 1.88 10.13 -7.03
CA GLY A 53 3.17 10.47 -6.40
C GLY A 53 3.02 11.52 -5.29
N ILE A 54 2.27 12.60 -5.55
CA ILE A 54 1.98 13.64 -4.55
C ILE A 54 1.25 13.02 -3.35
N GLN A 55 0.22 12.21 -3.59
CA GLN A 55 -0.53 11.51 -2.55
C GLN A 55 0.40 10.63 -1.69
N SER A 56 1.26 9.83 -2.30
CA SER A 56 2.22 8.99 -1.59
C SER A 56 3.22 9.79 -0.78
N THR A 57 3.66 10.95 -1.29
CA THR A 57 4.59 11.85 -0.59
C THR A 57 3.96 12.41 0.67
N VAL A 58 2.70 12.86 0.62
CA VAL A 58 1.97 13.37 1.79
C VAL A 58 1.85 12.29 2.87
N ILE A 59 1.48 11.06 2.49
CA ILE A 59 1.39 9.93 3.43
C ILE A 59 2.76 9.64 4.07
N ASN A 60 3.83 9.60 3.27
CA ASN A 60 5.18 9.33 3.77
C ASN A 60 5.69 10.40 4.72
N ILE A 61 5.41 11.69 4.45
CA ILE A 61 5.75 12.79 5.36
C ILE A 61 4.97 12.64 6.67
N SER A 62 3.69 12.33 6.61
CA SER A 62 2.86 12.09 7.80
C SER A 62 3.40 10.94 8.65
N ASN A 63 3.79 9.84 8.02
CA ASN A 63 4.41 8.70 8.71
C ASN A 63 5.76 9.06 9.35
N ALA A 64 6.59 9.86 8.67
CA ALA A 64 7.86 10.33 9.22
C ALA A 64 7.66 11.24 10.44
N MET A 65 6.65 12.13 10.40
CA MET A 65 6.30 12.96 11.54
C MET A 65 5.79 12.13 12.73
N LEU A 66 4.94 11.14 12.46
CA LEU A 66 4.45 10.20 13.48
C LEU A 66 5.62 9.45 14.13
N GLN A 67 6.53 8.93 13.33
CA GLN A 67 7.72 8.23 13.83
C GLN A 67 8.63 9.13 14.68
N SER A 68 8.79 10.39 14.28
CA SER A 68 9.52 11.38 15.06
C SER A 68 8.85 11.65 16.42
N SER A 69 7.51 11.73 16.44
CA SER A 69 6.75 11.90 17.68
C SER A 69 6.87 10.69 18.59
N VAL A 70 6.78 9.48 18.05
CA VAL A 70 6.98 8.24 18.85
C VAL A 70 8.38 8.17 19.44
N ASN A 71 9.39 8.65 18.73
CA ASN A 71 10.77 8.66 19.20
C ASN A 71 10.97 9.53 20.46
N SER A 72 10.13 10.56 20.66
CA SER A 72 10.17 11.40 21.86
C SER A 72 9.71 10.69 23.15
N PHE A 73 8.98 9.57 23.04
CA PHE A 73 8.51 8.76 24.18
C PHE A 73 9.58 7.78 24.72
N GLY A 74 10.75 7.75 24.11
CA GLY A 74 11.87 6.94 24.56
C GLY A 74 12.07 5.63 23.79
N SER A 75 13.16 4.92 24.14
CA SER A 75 13.61 3.76 23.36
C SER A 75 12.69 2.55 23.45
N ILE A 76 12.00 2.34 24.57
CA ILE A 76 11.07 1.22 24.78
C ILE A 76 9.83 1.40 23.90
N ALA A 77 9.24 2.60 23.89
CA ALA A 77 8.09 2.92 23.05
C ALA A 77 8.44 2.81 21.55
N MET A 78 9.62 3.29 21.15
CA MET A 78 10.10 3.19 19.78
C MET A 78 10.33 1.74 19.33
N ALA A 79 10.91 0.90 20.21
CA ALA A 79 11.09 -0.51 19.92
C ALA A 79 9.74 -1.25 19.77
N GLY A 80 8.79 -0.99 20.68
CA GLY A 80 7.43 -1.54 20.61
C GLY A 80 6.68 -1.11 19.34
N TYR A 81 6.76 0.18 18.99
CA TYR A 81 6.18 0.73 17.76
C TYR A 81 6.79 0.07 16.52
N THR A 82 8.11 -0.09 16.47
CA THR A 82 8.78 -0.72 15.34
C THR A 82 8.38 -2.19 15.18
N ALA A 83 8.32 -2.94 16.27
CA ALA A 83 7.89 -4.33 16.26
C ALA A 83 6.41 -4.46 15.83
N ALA A 84 5.53 -3.62 16.35
CA ALA A 84 4.13 -3.57 15.95
C ALA A 84 3.96 -3.22 14.46
N ASN A 85 4.70 -2.23 13.95
CA ASN A 85 4.66 -1.86 12.54
C ASN A 85 5.13 -2.97 11.59
N ASN A 86 6.07 -3.82 12.01
CA ASN A 86 6.44 -4.98 11.20
C ASN A 86 5.27 -5.96 11.04
N ILE A 87 4.50 -6.20 12.09
CA ILE A 87 3.31 -7.06 12.05
C ILE A 87 2.21 -6.42 11.20
N LEU A 88 1.91 -5.14 11.43
CA LEU A 88 0.94 -4.37 10.64
C LEU A 88 1.36 -4.27 9.17
N GLY A 89 2.66 -4.30 8.88
CA GLY A 89 3.20 -4.34 7.53
C GLY A 89 2.76 -5.58 6.73
N PHE A 90 2.70 -6.76 7.35
CA PHE A 90 2.16 -7.97 6.71
C PHE A 90 0.67 -7.82 6.40
N LEU A 91 -0.08 -7.24 7.32
CA LEU A 91 -1.49 -6.94 7.13
C LEU A 91 -1.69 -5.98 5.94
N TYR A 92 -0.89 -4.91 5.91
CA TYR A 92 -0.92 -3.91 4.83
C TYR A 92 -0.60 -4.51 3.47
N VAL A 93 0.45 -5.33 3.36
CA VAL A 93 0.82 -5.98 2.09
C VAL A 93 -0.31 -6.88 1.58
N SER A 94 -0.96 -7.62 2.46
CA SER A 94 -2.07 -8.52 2.09
C SER A 94 -3.26 -7.73 1.54
N VAL A 95 -3.69 -6.67 2.23
CA VAL A 95 -4.78 -5.78 1.81
C VAL A 95 -4.42 -5.04 0.52
N ASN A 96 -3.19 -4.52 0.42
CA ASN A 96 -2.72 -3.81 -0.76
C ASN A 96 -2.69 -4.72 -2.00
N SER A 97 -2.36 -5.99 -1.85
CA SER A 97 -2.39 -6.95 -2.97
C SER A 97 -3.78 -7.06 -3.59
N ILE A 98 -4.83 -7.07 -2.76
CA ILE A 98 -6.23 -7.08 -3.23
C ILE A 98 -6.57 -5.76 -3.93
N THR A 99 -6.12 -4.63 -3.39
CA THR A 99 -6.31 -3.30 -4.01
C THR A 99 -5.64 -3.23 -5.39
N GLN A 100 -4.43 -3.77 -5.54
CA GLN A 100 -3.74 -3.84 -6.83
C GLN A 100 -4.47 -4.74 -7.83
N ALA A 101 -4.99 -5.87 -7.38
CA ALA A 101 -5.84 -6.73 -8.20
C ALA A 101 -7.11 -6.01 -8.64
N CYS A 102 -7.82 -5.34 -7.71
CA CYS A 102 -9.00 -4.54 -8.00
C CYS A 102 -8.70 -3.47 -9.06
N MET A 103 -7.61 -2.73 -8.91
CA MET A 103 -7.18 -1.71 -9.86
C MET A 103 -6.96 -2.32 -11.26
N SER A 104 -6.28 -3.46 -11.35
CA SER A 104 -6.01 -4.13 -12.62
C SER A 104 -7.28 -4.62 -13.30
N PHE A 105 -8.17 -5.31 -12.57
CA PHE A 105 -9.43 -5.80 -13.13
C PHE A 105 -10.38 -4.65 -13.50
N THR A 106 -10.44 -3.60 -12.70
CA THR A 106 -11.24 -2.40 -13.01
C THR A 106 -10.75 -1.73 -14.28
N SER A 107 -9.45 -1.55 -14.45
CA SER A 107 -8.85 -0.98 -15.66
C SER A 107 -9.19 -1.77 -16.91
N GLN A 108 -9.06 -3.10 -16.87
CA GLN A 108 -9.38 -3.98 -18.02
C GLN A 108 -10.85 -3.92 -18.38
N ASN A 109 -11.76 -3.94 -17.41
CA ASN A 109 -13.21 -3.90 -17.68
C ASN A 109 -13.67 -2.50 -18.10
N TYR A 110 -13.03 -1.45 -17.61
CA TYR A 110 -13.28 -0.07 -18.02
C TYR A 110 -12.93 0.16 -19.49
N ALA A 111 -11.76 -0.33 -19.93
CA ALA A 111 -11.32 -0.23 -21.32
C ALA A 111 -12.28 -0.90 -22.32
N VAL A 112 -13.00 -1.95 -21.89
CA VAL A 112 -13.99 -2.70 -22.71
C VAL A 112 -15.43 -2.18 -22.50
N GLY A 113 -15.63 -1.17 -21.63
CA GLY A 113 -16.96 -0.58 -21.35
C GLY A 113 -17.91 -1.47 -20.55
N LYS A 114 -17.42 -2.50 -19.86
CA LYS A 114 -18.25 -3.47 -19.10
C LYS A 114 -18.52 -3.00 -17.66
N GLN A 115 -19.32 -1.96 -17.48
CA GLN A 115 -19.62 -1.36 -16.17
C GLN A 115 -20.14 -2.37 -15.13
N LYS A 116 -21.12 -3.21 -15.48
CA LYS A 116 -21.67 -4.22 -14.56
C LYS A 116 -20.63 -5.21 -14.01
N ARG A 117 -19.55 -5.46 -14.76
CA ARG A 117 -18.43 -6.28 -14.28
C ARG A 117 -17.52 -5.51 -13.33
N MET A 118 -17.32 -4.23 -13.57
CA MET A 118 -16.57 -3.37 -12.66
C MET A 118 -17.20 -3.30 -11.27
N ASP A 119 -18.54 -3.08 -11.22
CA ASP A 119 -19.28 -3.04 -9.96
C ASP A 119 -19.15 -4.36 -9.19
N ARG A 120 -19.24 -5.49 -9.89
CA ARG A 120 -19.07 -6.82 -9.27
C ARG A 120 -17.65 -7.01 -8.75
N VAL A 121 -16.64 -6.68 -9.53
CA VAL A 121 -15.22 -6.75 -9.09
C VAL A 121 -14.99 -5.88 -7.85
N LEU A 122 -15.56 -4.67 -7.80
CA LEU A 122 -15.43 -3.79 -6.66
C LEU A 122 -16.06 -4.41 -5.39
N ILE A 123 -17.27 -4.98 -5.51
CA ILE A 123 -17.97 -5.63 -4.39
C ILE A 123 -17.20 -6.88 -3.92
N ASP A 124 -16.74 -7.71 -4.84
CA ASP A 124 -15.97 -8.92 -4.51
C ASP A 124 -14.65 -8.56 -3.81
N CYS A 125 -13.95 -7.54 -4.31
CA CYS A 125 -12.72 -7.05 -3.68
C CYS A 125 -13.00 -6.40 -2.30
N LEU A 126 -14.11 -5.69 -2.14
CA LEU A 126 -14.53 -5.10 -0.87
C LEU A 126 -14.75 -6.19 0.19
N PHE A 127 -15.51 -7.23 -0.18
CA PHE A 127 -15.75 -8.36 0.70
C PHE A 127 -14.44 -9.10 1.06
N LEU A 128 -13.60 -9.37 0.06
CA LEU A 128 -12.33 -10.05 0.27
C LEU A 128 -11.36 -9.24 1.14
N THR A 129 -11.26 -7.93 0.91
CA THR A 129 -10.43 -7.01 1.72
C THR A 129 -10.90 -7.00 3.17
N THR A 130 -12.21 -6.90 3.39
CA THR A 130 -12.79 -6.90 4.73
C THR A 130 -12.55 -8.24 5.43
N ALA A 131 -12.78 -9.36 4.74
CA ALA A 131 -12.56 -10.69 5.28
C ALA A 131 -11.08 -10.93 5.66
N VAL A 132 -10.15 -10.59 4.77
CA VAL A 132 -8.70 -10.73 5.02
C VAL A 132 -8.26 -9.82 6.16
N ALA A 133 -8.70 -8.57 6.19
CA ALA A 133 -8.37 -7.64 7.26
C ALA A 133 -8.89 -8.12 8.62
N LEU A 134 -10.10 -8.66 8.68
CA LEU A 134 -10.68 -9.20 9.93
C LEU A 134 -9.95 -10.47 10.38
N VAL A 135 -9.69 -11.41 9.47
CA VAL A 135 -9.01 -12.67 9.81
C VAL A 135 -7.57 -12.40 10.27
N MET A 136 -6.81 -11.66 9.50
CA MET A 136 -5.42 -11.35 9.86
C MET A 136 -5.32 -10.41 11.06
N GLY A 137 -6.25 -9.46 11.18
CA GLY A 137 -6.35 -8.59 12.33
C GLY A 137 -6.64 -9.37 13.61
N SER A 138 -7.64 -10.25 13.58
CA SER A 138 -7.96 -11.11 14.72
C SER A 138 -6.79 -12.03 15.08
N ALA A 139 -6.11 -12.61 14.08
CA ALA A 139 -4.91 -13.41 14.31
C ALA A 139 -3.79 -12.59 14.96
N SER A 140 -3.55 -11.37 14.49
CA SER A 140 -2.55 -10.46 15.10
C SER A 140 -2.89 -10.07 16.52
N TYR A 141 -4.17 -9.91 16.84
CA TYR A 141 -4.62 -9.63 18.20
C TYR A 141 -4.45 -10.84 19.13
N ILE A 142 -4.88 -12.02 18.70
CA ILE A 142 -4.84 -13.27 19.51
C ILE A 142 -3.39 -13.74 19.71
N PHE A 143 -2.59 -13.75 18.66
CA PHE A 143 -1.21 -14.24 18.68
C PHE A 143 -0.17 -13.13 18.83
N GLY A 144 -0.57 -11.89 19.11
CA GLY A 144 0.32 -10.72 19.17
C GLY A 144 1.48 -10.90 20.13
N THR A 145 1.25 -11.49 21.31
CA THR A 145 2.31 -11.74 22.29
C THR A 145 3.37 -12.70 21.75
N GLN A 146 2.95 -13.81 21.13
CA GLN A 146 3.86 -14.79 20.56
C GLN A 146 4.64 -14.22 19.38
N ILE A 147 3.98 -13.46 18.52
CA ILE A 147 4.62 -12.85 17.34
C ILE A 147 5.61 -11.76 17.78
N LEU A 148 5.25 -10.90 18.74
CA LEU A 148 6.17 -9.90 19.28
C LEU A 148 7.35 -10.55 20.02
N GLY A 149 7.12 -11.68 20.68
CA GLY A 149 8.17 -12.45 21.35
C GLY A 149 9.26 -12.97 20.40
N ILE A 150 8.98 -13.10 19.11
CA ILE A 150 9.99 -13.43 18.09
C ILE A 150 10.94 -12.25 17.84
N TYR A 151 10.45 -11.01 17.99
CA TYR A 151 11.24 -9.79 17.74
C TYR A 151 12.05 -9.36 18.96
N THR A 152 11.52 -9.58 20.17
CA THR A 152 12.16 -9.10 21.41
C THR A 152 11.80 -9.98 22.61
N SER A 153 12.74 -10.12 23.54
CA SER A 153 12.52 -10.81 24.82
C SER A 153 12.17 -9.83 25.96
N ASN A 154 12.15 -8.51 25.68
CA ASN A 154 11.83 -7.51 26.70
C ASN A 154 10.32 -7.36 26.88
N SER A 155 9.82 -7.68 28.08
CA SER A 155 8.38 -7.66 28.39
C SER A 155 7.74 -6.28 28.29
N GLU A 156 8.49 -5.19 28.58
CA GLU A 156 7.97 -3.83 28.45
C GLU A 156 7.77 -3.43 26.99
N VAL A 157 8.68 -3.83 26.11
CA VAL A 157 8.55 -3.61 24.65
C VAL A 157 7.39 -4.40 24.09
N ILE A 158 7.20 -5.66 24.53
CA ILE A 158 6.05 -6.50 24.11
C ILE A 158 4.75 -5.85 24.56
N LYS A 159 4.66 -5.35 25.79
CA LYS A 159 3.46 -4.69 26.29
C LYS A 159 3.12 -3.43 25.48
N SER A 160 4.10 -2.57 25.24
CA SER A 160 3.92 -1.37 24.41
C SER A 160 3.50 -1.72 22.97
N GLY A 161 4.10 -2.74 22.37
CA GLY A 161 3.71 -3.23 21.03
C GLY A 161 2.30 -3.79 20.99
N LEU A 162 1.86 -4.53 22.01
CA LEU A 162 0.50 -5.07 22.11
C LEU A 162 -0.56 -3.97 22.23
N GLU A 163 -0.29 -2.92 23.00
CA GLU A 163 -1.20 -1.77 23.09
C GLU A 163 -1.44 -1.14 21.71
N ILE A 164 -0.37 -0.96 20.93
CA ILE A 164 -0.45 -0.41 19.56
C ILE A 164 -1.23 -1.35 18.64
N ILE A 165 -0.94 -2.65 18.67
CA ILE A 165 -1.65 -3.64 17.84
C ILE A 165 -3.14 -3.67 18.19
N SER A 166 -3.50 -3.67 19.47
CA SER A 166 -4.89 -3.76 19.92
C SER A 166 -5.73 -2.57 19.45
N ILE A 167 -5.17 -1.36 19.50
CA ILE A 167 -5.86 -0.14 19.06
C ILE A 167 -5.94 -0.07 17.54
N THR A 168 -4.86 -0.45 16.83
CA THR A 168 -4.76 -0.27 15.38
C THR A 168 -5.51 -1.35 14.61
N THR A 169 -5.52 -2.58 15.10
CA THR A 169 -6.08 -3.74 14.38
C THR A 169 -7.60 -3.67 14.24
N ILE A 170 -8.31 -3.17 15.26
CA ILE A 170 -9.77 -3.08 15.23
C ILE A 170 -10.28 -2.20 14.06
N PRO A 171 -9.79 -0.97 13.86
CA PRO A 171 -10.24 -0.13 12.74
C PRO A 171 -9.54 -0.45 11.40
N TYR A 172 -8.63 -1.43 11.35
CA TYR A 172 -7.81 -1.67 10.16
C TYR A 172 -8.61 -2.05 8.92
N PHE A 173 -9.75 -2.74 9.08
CA PHE A 173 -10.63 -3.06 7.95
C PHE A 173 -11.17 -1.80 7.26
N LEU A 174 -11.39 -0.70 8.00
CA LEU A 174 -11.78 0.59 7.42
C LEU A 174 -10.67 1.17 6.55
N CYS A 175 -9.41 1.04 6.97
CA CYS A 175 -8.27 1.46 6.15
C CYS A 175 -8.22 0.69 4.82
N GLY A 176 -8.49 -0.62 4.84
CA GLY A 176 -8.57 -1.43 3.64
C GLY A 176 -9.67 -0.95 2.66
N ILE A 177 -10.83 -0.61 3.18
CA ILE A 177 -11.93 -0.02 2.40
C ILE A 177 -11.51 1.34 1.82
N MET A 178 -10.87 2.19 2.62
CA MET A 178 -10.39 3.51 2.20
C MET A 178 -9.33 3.41 1.09
N ASP A 179 -8.50 2.37 1.07
CA ASP A 179 -7.48 2.16 0.02
C ASP A 179 -8.08 1.57 -1.28
N LEU A 180 -9.16 0.79 -1.16
CA LEU A 180 -9.78 0.11 -2.29
C LEU A 180 -10.43 1.09 -3.27
N PHE A 181 -11.20 2.07 -2.78
CA PHE A 181 -11.89 3.04 -3.62
C PHE A 181 -10.93 3.90 -4.45
N PRO A 182 -9.89 4.52 -3.87
CA PRO A 182 -8.85 5.19 -4.66
C PRO A 182 -8.14 4.27 -5.67
N GLY A 183 -7.93 3.00 -5.30
CA GLY A 183 -7.38 2.00 -6.20
C GLY A 183 -8.25 1.77 -7.43
N ALA A 184 -9.56 1.59 -7.25
CA ALA A 184 -10.52 1.45 -8.34
C ALA A 184 -10.58 2.71 -9.22
N LEU A 185 -10.60 3.91 -8.64
CA LEU A 185 -10.59 5.17 -9.38
C LEU A 185 -9.32 5.35 -10.20
N ARG A 186 -8.15 4.98 -9.65
CA ARG A 186 -6.88 4.97 -10.40
C ARG A 186 -6.93 3.97 -11.57
N GLY A 187 -7.55 2.81 -11.38
CA GLY A 187 -7.76 1.82 -12.44
C GLY A 187 -8.59 2.36 -13.62
N MET A 188 -9.48 3.31 -13.36
CA MET A 188 -10.25 4.03 -14.39
C MET A 188 -9.51 5.26 -14.96
N GLY A 189 -8.31 5.60 -14.48
CA GLY A 189 -7.54 6.76 -14.88
C GLY A 189 -7.80 8.04 -14.07
N TYR A 190 -8.70 8.02 -13.10
CA TYR A 190 -9.06 9.18 -12.28
C TYR A 190 -8.19 9.29 -11.02
N SER A 191 -6.89 9.57 -11.15
CA SER A 191 -5.98 9.69 -10.00
C SER A 191 -6.06 11.03 -9.26
N THR A 192 -6.55 12.07 -9.92
CA THR A 192 -6.64 13.42 -9.35
C THR A 192 -7.69 13.50 -8.22
N VAL A 193 -8.80 12.79 -8.37
CA VAL A 193 -9.90 12.81 -7.38
C VAL A 193 -9.44 12.28 -6.02
N PRO A 194 -8.83 11.09 -5.90
CA PRO A 194 -8.29 10.60 -4.63
C PRO A 194 -7.22 11.50 -4.03
N MET A 195 -6.37 12.11 -4.87
CA MET A 195 -5.34 13.06 -4.41
C MET A 195 -5.96 14.28 -3.74
N ILE A 196 -6.94 14.93 -4.39
CA ILE A 196 -7.62 16.12 -3.84
C ILE A 196 -8.35 15.76 -2.55
N CYS A 197 -9.05 14.62 -2.54
CA CYS A 197 -9.77 14.14 -1.37
C CYS A 197 -8.82 13.95 -0.16
N LEU A 198 -7.66 13.33 -0.37
CA LEU A 198 -6.67 13.13 0.66
C LEU A 198 -6.05 14.45 1.15
N LEU A 199 -5.73 15.37 0.24
CA LEU A 199 -5.17 16.68 0.60
C LEU A 199 -6.16 17.51 1.42
N TYR A 200 -7.46 17.44 1.10
CA TYR A 200 -8.50 18.16 1.82
C TYR A 200 -8.78 17.55 3.20
N THR A 201 -8.73 16.22 3.33
CA THR A 201 -8.97 15.52 4.60
C THR A 201 -7.74 15.40 5.48
N SER A 202 -6.53 15.67 4.94
CA SER A 202 -5.31 15.67 5.75
C SER A 202 -5.35 16.84 6.75
N PRO A 203 -5.18 16.57 8.06
CA PRO A 203 -5.25 17.62 9.09
C PRO A 203 -4.20 18.68 8.80
N SER A 204 -4.65 19.93 8.68
CA SER A 204 -3.79 21.09 8.50
C SER A 204 -2.87 21.24 9.72
N PRO A 205 -1.61 21.71 9.54
CA PRO A 205 -0.73 22.08 10.67
C PRO A 205 -1.36 23.06 11.67
N ARG A 206 -2.39 23.82 11.24
CA ARG A 206 -3.14 24.74 12.11
C ARG A 206 -4.04 24.02 13.11
N ASP A 207 -4.59 22.85 12.80
CA ASP A 207 -5.47 22.14 13.72
C ASP A 207 -4.69 21.52 14.90
N ARG A 208 -3.36 21.32 14.75
CA ARG A 208 -2.49 20.85 15.84
C ARG A 208 -2.09 21.90 16.85
N SER A 209 -2.28 23.19 16.55
CA SER A 209 -1.98 24.30 17.47
C SER A 209 -3.15 24.62 18.42
N LEU A 210 -4.29 23.95 18.24
CA LEU A 210 -5.51 24.16 19.03
C LEU A 210 -5.87 23.00 19.97
N SER A 211 -5.06 21.94 20.00
CA SER A 211 -5.13 20.84 20.95
C SER A 211 -3.87 20.78 21.81
#